data_f11a3d3cdb40d7ec1425bbdb5ba71a93
#
_entry.id   f11a3d3cdb40d7ec1425bbdb5ba71a93
#
_cell.length_a   1.000
_cell.length_b   1.000
_cell.length_c   1.000
_cell.angle_alpha   90.00
_cell.angle_beta   90.00
_cell.angle_gamma   90.00
#
_symmetry.space_group_name_H-M   'P 1'
#
loop_
_entity.id
_entity.type
_entity.pdbx_description
1 polymer ?
#
loop_
_entity_poly.entity_id
_entity_poly.type
_entity_poly.pdbx_seq_one_letter_code
_entity_poly.pdbx_strand_id
1 'polypeptide(L)'
;MKKIIIAVVLFASIASCNNQSKNQDNTNKQKSSTMENQEKAAIEKTLNTYFGSLNASDVKTAVGSYTADGVFMPTKFPTATGSDQLVAAYGNVFKAIQLNITVKIEEIIIRDDIAFARTLSNGTTLIHATGGTTPEENREFFLLRKDNGEWKIARYMFNQPK
;
A
#
# COMPACT_ATOMS: atom_id res chain seq x y z
N MET A 1 64.32 -59.19 -23.19
CA MET A 1 63.58 -59.30 -21.93
C MET A 1 63.31 -57.87 -21.43
N LYS A 2 62.14 -57.33 -21.71
CA LYS A 2 61.74 -55.98 -21.33
C LYS A 2 60.72 -56.08 -20.19
N LYS A 3 61.05 -55.55 -19.03
CA LYS A 3 60.16 -55.48 -17.87
C LYS A 3 59.24 -54.25 -17.98
N ILE A 4 57.96 -54.53 -18.06
CA ILE A 4 56.92 -53.48 -18.05
C ILE A 4 56.55 -53.16 -16.56
N ILE A 5 56.77 -51.96 -16.16
CA ILE A 5 56.33 -51.45 -14.83
C ILE A 5 54.99 -50.80 -15.04
N ILE A 6 53.94 -51.34 -14.40
CA ILE A 6 52.57 -50.75 -14.36
C ILE A 6 52.52 -49.85 -13.18
N ALA A 7 52.38 -48.53 -13.41
CA ALA A 7 52.12 -47.53 -12.39
C ALA A 7 50.61 -47.47 -12.19
N VAL A 8 50.16 -47.83 -10.99
CA VAL A 8 48.79 -47.65 -10.53
C VAL A 8 48.63 -46.22 -10.04
N VAL A 9 47.86 -45.43 -10.78
CA VAL A 9 47.49 -44.07 -10.34
C VAL A 9 46.20 -44.18 -9.52
N LEU A 10 46.29 -43.95 -8.19
CA LEU A 10 45.13 -43.80 -7.30
C LEU A 10 44.51 -42.40 -7.53
N PHE A 11 43.31 -42.36 -8.12
CA PHE A 11 42.48 -41.17 -8.11
C PHE A 11 41.79 -41.02 -6.74
N ALA A 12 42.25 -40.08 -5.94
CA ALA A 12 41.54 -39.64 -4.76
C ALA A 12 40.41 -38.68 -5.16
N SER A 13 39.15 -39.16 -5.14
CA SER A 13 37.95 -38.37 -5.36
C SER A 13 37.73 -37.48 -4.12
N ILE A 14 38.06 -36.20 -4.21
CA ILE A 14 37.65 -35.20 -3.22
C ILE A 14 36.17 -34.91 -3.45
N ALA A 15 35.32 -35.43 -2.57
CA ALA A 15 33.93 -35.03 -2.44
C ALA A 15 33.88 -33.58 -1.87
N SER A 16 33.81 -32.61 -2.79
CA SER A 16 33.51 -31.21 -2.44
C SER A 16 32.03 -31.14 -2.05
N CYS A 17 31.73 -31.25 -0.76
CA CYS A 17 30.39 -31.03 -0.25
C CYS A 17 29.97 -29.56 -0.45
N ASN A 18 28.98 -29.47 -1.26
CA ASN A 18 28.22 -28.31 -1.72
C ASN A 18 27.68 -27.44 -0.55
N ASN A 19 28.36 -26.35 -0.26
CA ASN A 19 27.92 -25.35 0.70
C ASN A 19 27.30 -24.10 0.03
N GLN A 20 27.01 -24.20 -1.29
CA GLN A 20 26.48 -23.08 -2.10
C GLN A 20 24.95 -22.92 -1.99
N SER A 21 24.19 -23.97 -1.66
CA SER A 21 22.72 -23.89 -1.60
C SER A 21 22.20 -23.02 -0.47
N LYS A 22 22.84 -23.01 0.71
CA LYS A 22 22.36 -22.25 1.86
C LYS A 22 22.57 -20.75 1.77
N ASN A 23 23.61 -20.30 1.06
CA ASN A 23 23.88 -18.86 0.89
C ASN A 23 22.96 -18.22 -0.15
N GLN A 24 22.55 -18.96 -1.18
CA GLN A 24 21.67 -18.46 -2.21
C GLN A 24 20.23 -18.28 -1.71
N ASP A 25 19.72 -19.19 -0.88
CA ASP A 25 18.39 -19.10 -0.26
C ASP A 25 18.30 -17.93 0.71
N ASN A 26 19.33 -17.66 1.52
CA ASN A 26 19.34 -16.51 2.43
C ASN A 26 19.40 -15.17 1.69
N THR A 27 20.15 -15.07 0.62
CA THR A 27 20.26 -13.84 -0.18
C THR A 27 18.95 -13.53 -0.90
N ASN A 28 18.27 -14.54 -1.43
CA ASN A 28 16.98 -14.38 -2.10
C ASN A 28 15.87 -14.00 -1.11
N LYS A 29 15.84 -14.59 0.07
CA LYS A 29 14.87 -14.26 1.14
C LYS A 29 15.07 -12.84 1.66
N GLN A 30 16.32 -12.40 1.83
CA GLN A 30 16.63 -11.05 2.27
C GLN A 30 16.27 -10.00 1.20
N LYS A 31 16.52 -10.27 -0.07
CA LYS A 31 16.14 -9.39 -1.19
C LYS A 31 14.61 -9.27 -1.30
N SER A 32 13.88 -10.38 -1.17
CA SER A 32 12.42 -10.39 -1.18
C SER A 32 11.81 -9.59 -0.03
N SER A 33 12.32 -9.73 1.19
CA SER A 33 11.83 -8.97 2.35
C SER A 33 12.13 -7.46 2.23
N THR A 34 13.27 -7.09 1.66
CA THR A 34 13.63 -5.68 1.42
C THR A 34 12.69 -5.05 0.39
N MET A 35 12.36 -5.75 -0.69
CA MET A 35 11.41 -5.28 -1.71
C MET A 35 10.00 -5.13 -1.13
N GLU A 36 9.52 -6.10 -0.37
CA GLU A 36 8.21 -6.01 0.28
C GLU A 36 8.11 -4.81 1.24
N ASN A 37 9.15 -4.53 2.01
CA ASN A 37 9.19 -3.37 2.89
C ASN A 37 9.17 -2.05 2.12
N GLN A 38 9.86 -1.97 0.97
CA GLN A 38 9.82 -0.79 0.09
C GLN A 38 8.42 -0.57 -0.50
N GLU A 39 7.75 -1.64 -0.92
CA GLU A 39 6.37 -1.55 -1.42
C GLU A 39 5.39 -1.11 -0.33
N LYS A 40 5.51 -1.66 0.89
CA LYS A 40 4.70 -1.20 2.04
C LYS A 40 4.91 0.28 2.33
N ALA A 41 6.16 0.74 2.39
CA ALA A 41 6.47 2.15 2.60
C ALA A 41 5.89 3.06 1.50
N ALA A 42 5.88 2.61 0.24
CA ALA A 42 5.27 3.35 -0.85
C ALA A 42 3.73 3.44 -0.71
N ILE A 43 3.07 2.36 -0.28
CA ILE A 43 1.63 2.35 0.01
C ILE A 43 1.32 3.28 1.20
N GLU A 44 2.08 3.20 2.29
CA GLU A 44 1.94 4.08 3.45
C GLU A 44 2.07 5.55 3.06
N LYS A 45 3.03 5.88 2.18
CA LYS A 45 3.19 7.23 1.64
C LYS A 45 1.94 7.69 0.88
N THR A 46 1.38 6.84 0.02
CA THR A 46 0.14 7.17 -0.73
C THR A 46 -1.02 7.43 0.23
N LEU A 47 -1.23 6.57 1.22
CA LEU A 47 -2.30 6.72 2.20
C LEU A 47 -2.10 7.97 3.06
N ASN A 48 -0.89 8.24 3.57
CA ASN A 48 -0.60 9.43 4.35
C ASN A 48 -0.78 10.72 3.53
N THR A 49 -0.40 10.72 2.25
CA THR A 49 -0.66 11.83 1.32
C THR A 49 -2.16 12.07 1.15
N TYR A 50 -2.92 11.00 0.96
CA TYR A 50 -4.37 11.06 0.84
C TYR A 50 -5.03 11.63 2.12
N PHE A 51 -4.73 11.08 3.31
CA PHE A 51 -5.29 11.59 4.57
C PHE A 51 -4.84 13.03 4.88
N GLY A 52 -3.59 13.38 4.56
CA GLY A 52 -3.12 14.75 4.65
C GLY A 52 -3.93 15.72 3.77
N SER A 53 -4.31 15.28 2.56
CA SER A 53 -5.16 16.06 1.67
C SER A 53 -6.57 16.27 2.19
N LEU A 54 -7.13 15.29 2.92
CA LEU A 54 -8.43 15.43 3.59
C LEU A 54 -8.39 16.53 4.65
N ASN A 55 -7.37 16.54 5.49
CA ASN A 55 -7.18 17.57 6.52
C ASN A 55 -6.91 18.95 5.92
N ALA A 56 -6.25 19.01 4.76
CA ALA A 56 -5.97 20.25 4.04
C ALA A 56 -7.15 20.73 3.16
N SER A 57 -8.23 19.94 3.03
CA SER A 57 -9.32 20.17 2.07
C SER A 57 -8.81 20.35 0.63
N ASP A 58 -7.73 19.61 0.27
CA ASP A 58 -7.07 19.67 -1.02
C ASP A 58 -7.65 18.62 -1.99
N VAL A 59 -8.64 19.04 -2.79
CA VAL A 59 -9.30 18.18 -3.79
C VAL A 59 -8.30 17.61 -4.79
N LYS A 60 -7.33 18.41 -5.25
CA LYS A 60 -6.37 18.00 -6.26
C LYS A 60 -5.50 16.85 -5.77
N THR A 61 -4.95 16.96 -4.59
CA THR A 61 -4.11 15.92 -3.98
C THR A 61 -4.93 14.69 -3.59
N ALA A 62 -6.15 14.87 -3.07
CA ALA A 62 -7.06 13.77 -2.77
C ALA A 62 -7.33 12.92 -4.00
N VAL A 63 -7.79 13.55 -5.11
CA VAL A 63 -8.08 12.86 -6.37
C VAL A 63 -6.82 12.31 -7.03
N GLY A 64 -5.70 13.03 -6.97
CA GLY A 64 -4.40 12.60 -7.49
C GLY A 64 -3.85 11.33 -6.81
N SER A 65 -4.35 10.97 -5.63
CA SER A 65 -4.02 9.72 -4.95
C SER A 65 -4.76 8.51 -5.52
N TYR A 66 -5.76 8.70 -6.40
CA TYR A 66 -6.52 7.62 -7.05
C TYR A 66 -5.96 7.26 -8.42
N THR A 67 -6.29 6.06 -8.86
CA THR A 67 -6.21 5.68 -10.28
C THR A 67 -7.25 6.44 -11.10
N ALA A 68 -7.05 6.57 -12.43
CA ALA A 68 -7.99 7.27 -13.32
C ALA A 68 -9.42 6.70 -13.26
N ASP A 69 -9.56 5.38 -13.03
CA ASP A 69 -10.82 4.66 -12.82
C ASP A 69 -11.18 4.47 -11.34
N GLY A 70 -10.59 5.27 -10.46
CA GLY A 70 -10.76 5.17 -9.02
C GLY A 70 -12.23 5.27 -8.58
N VAL A 71 -12.58 4.56 -7.50
CA VAL A 71 -13.94 4.55 -6.96
C VAL A 71 -13.92 4.89 -5.49
N PHE A 72 -14.74 5.85 -5.12
CA PHE A 72 -15.01 6.24 -3.74
C PHE A 72 -16.47 5.88 -3.38
N MET A 73 -16.63 5.09 -2.32
CA MET A 73 -17.93 4.61 -1.82
C MET A 73 -18.17 5.17 -0.42
N PRO A 74 -18.60 6.41 -0.29
CA PRO A 74 -18.87 7.02 1.01
C PRO A 74 -20.14 6.46 1.65
N THR A 75 -20.17 6.42 2.98
CA THR A 75 -21.37 6.03 3.72
C THR A 75 -22.50 7.03 3.45
N LYS A 76 -23.69 6.54 3.09
CA LYS A 76 -24.93 7.33 2.86
C LYS A 76 -24.90 8.30 1.67
N PHE A 77 -23.88 8.30 0.85
CA PHE A 77 -23.78 9.14 -0.34
C PHE A 77 -23.56 8.30 -1.60
N PRO A 78 -23.87 8.83 -2.80
CA PRO A 78 -23.63 8.12 -4.05
C PRO A 78 -22.16 7.77 -4.23
N THR A 79 -21.92 6.63 -4.88
CA THR A 79 -20.58 6.24 -5.32
C THR A 79 -20.07 7.21 -6.37
N ALA A 80 -18.81 7.64 -6.24
CA ALA A 80 -18.10 8.44 -7.23
C ALA A 80 -17.09 7.57 -7.98
N THR A 81 -17.12 7.59 -9.31
CA THR A 81 -16.24 6.79 -10.17
C THR A 81 -15.53 7.69 -11.19
N GLY A 82 -14.20 7.53 -11.25
CA GLY A 82 -13.35 8.32 -12.15
C GLY A 82 -13.10 9.74 -11.66
N SER A 83 -12.10 10.38 -12.27
CA SER A 83 -11.57 11.66 -11.80
C SER A 83 -12.61 12.76 -11.67
N ASP A 84 -13.50 12.92 -12.65
CA ASP A 84 -14.49 14.03 -12.63
C ASP A 84 -15.49 13.89 -11.47
N GLN A 85 -16.01 12.68 -11.23
CA GLN A 85 -16.92 12.43 -10.12
C GLN A 85 -16.21 12.51 -8.76
N LEU A 86 -14.95 12.09 -8.69
CA LEU A 86 -14.13 12.24 -7.48
C LEU A 86 -13.89 13.72 -7.16
N VAL A 87 -13.57 14.56 -8.14
CA VAL A 87 -13.42 16.01 -7.96
C VAL A 87 -14.72 16.62 -7.43
N ALA A 88 -15.87 16.27 -8.01
CA ALA A 88 -17.17 16.77 -7.55
C ALA A 88 -17.49 16.28 -6.11
N ALA A 89 -17.23 15.00 -5.81
CA ALA A 89 -17.50 14.43 -4.49
C ALA A 89 -16.65 15.10 -3.39
N TYR A 90 -15.33 15.16 -3.56
CA TYR A 90 -14.44 15.81 -2.60
C TYR A 90 -14.68 17.31 -2.50
N GLY A 91 -14.96 17.99 -3.62
CA GLY A 91 -15.34 19.40 -3.61
C GLY A 91 -16.59 19.67 -2.78
N ASN A 92 -17.61 18.81 -2.86
CA ASN A 92 -18.81 18.92 -2.04
C ASN A 92 -18.54 18.62 -0.54
N VAL A 93 -17.73 17.59 -0.25
CA VAL A 93 -17.32 17.28 1.13
C VAL A 93 -16.61 18.47 1.76
N PHE A 94 -15.59 19.01 1.12
CA PHE A 94 -14.79 20.10 1.68
C PHE A 94 -15.51 21.46 1.73
N LYS A 95 -16.57 21.64 0.92
CA LYS A 95 -17.49 22.79 1.09
C LYS A 95 -18.36 22.65 2.33
N ALA A 96 -18.72 21.43 2.72
CA ALA A 96 -19.61 21.18 3.84
C ALA A 96 -18.88 21.08 5.17
N ILE A 97 -17.68 20.50 5.18
CA ILE A 97 -16.93 20.16 6.38
C ILE A 97 -15.42 20.40 6.24
N GLN A 98 -14.77 20.59 7.40
CA GLN A 98 -13.31 20.54 7.55
C GLN A 98 -12.96 19.37 8.47
N LEU A 99 -12.14 18.46 7.98
CA LEU A 99 -11.61 17.33 8.74
C LEU A 99 -10.33 17.73 9.49
N ASN A 100 -10.19 17.19 10.69
CA ASN A 100 -8.96 17.20 11.47
C ASN A 100 -8.78 15.81 12.09
N ILE A 101 -8.23 14.87 11.31
CA ILE A 101 -8.14 13.47 11.66
C ILE A 101 -6.69 12.99 11.66
N THR A 102 -6.42 12.01 12.50
CA THR A 102 -5.21 11.19 12.46
C THR A 102 -5.56 9.80 11.94
N VAL A 103 -4.64 9.17 11.24
CA VAL A 103 -4.82 7.83 10.69
C VAL A 103 -3.84 6.85 11.32
N LYS A 104 -4.34 5.64 11.61
CA LYS A 104 -3.54 4.47 11.96
C LYS A 104 -3.73 3.42 10.87
N ILE A 105 -2.65 3.09 10.16
CA ILE A 105 -2.64 1.97 9.23
C ILE A 105 -2.51 0.68 10.07
N GLU A 106 -3.51 -0.21 9.99
CA GLU A 106 -3.53 -1.44 10.79
C GLU A 106 -2.98 -2.63 10.02
N GLU A 107 -3.18 -2.64 8.70
CA GLU A 107 -2.81 -3.76 7.86
C GLU A 107 -2.54 -3.32 6.44
N ILE A 108 -1.51 -3.89 5.83
CA ILE A 108 -1.23 -3.82 4.39
C ILE A 108 -0.88 -5.23 3.91
N ILE A 109 -1.64 -5.75 2.95
CA ILE A 109 -1.33 -7.02 2.28
C ILE A 109 -1.14 -6.77 0.80
N ILE A 110 0.02 -7.20 0.27
CA ILE A 110 0.43 -6.98 -1.12
C ILE A 110 0.36 -8.30 -1.88
N ARG A 111 -0.17 -8.25 -3.10
CA ARG A 111 -0.17 -9.35 -4.06
C ARG A 111 0.14 -8.77 -5.44
N ASP A 112 1.39 -8.93 -5.88
CA ASP A 112 1.90 -8.37 -7.13
C ASP A 112 1.61 -6.86 -7.25
N ASP A 113 0.84 -6.43 -8.22
CA ASP A 113 0.47 -5.03 -8.46
C ASP A 113 -0.82 -4.58 -7.78
N ILE A 114 -1.35 -5.40 -6.87
CA ILE A 114 -2.55 -5.11 -6.09
C ILE A 114 -2.21 -5.22 -4.61
N ALA A 115 -2.74 -4.30 -3.82
CA ALA A 115 -2.68 -4.36 -2.36
C ALA A 115 -4.02 -3.98 -1.76
N PHE A 116 -4.31 -4.50 -0.56
CA PHE A 116 -5.34 -3.91 0.26
C PHE A 116 -4.74 -3.35 1.57
N ALA A 117 -5.38 -2.32 2.10
CA ALA A 117 -5.04 -1.76 3.40
C ALA A 117 -6.30 -1.55 4.24
N ARG A 118 -6.17 -1.77 5.55
CA ARG A 118 -7.15 -1.36 6.57
C ARG A 118 -6.56 -0.24 7.39
N THR A 119 -7.39 0.78 7.63
CA THR A 119 -7.01 1.90 8.50
C THR A 119 -8.13 2.22 9.49
N LEU A 120 -7.76 2.91 10.55
CA LEU A 120 -8.65 3.61 11.46
C LEU A 120 -8.29 5.08 11.45
N SER A 121 -9.29 5.96 11.27
CA SER A 121 -9.09 7.38 11.45
C SER A 121 -9.91 7.90 12.64
N ASN A 122 -9.33 8.82 13.39
CA ASN A 122 -9.94 9.43 14.55
C ASN A 122 -9.63 10.93 14.57
N GLY A 123 -10.59 11.72 15.03
CA GLY A 123 -10.40 13.14 15.18
C GLY A 123 -11.71 13.90 15.30
N THR A 124 -11.81 14.99 14.56
CA THR A 124 -12.97 15.88 14.60
C THR A 124 -13.34 16.35 13.19
N THR A 125 -14.61 16.64 13.01
CA THR A 125 -15.18 17.27 11.81
C THR A 125 -15.85 18.60 12.23
N LEU A 126 -15.37 19.71 11.65
CA LEU A 126 -16.05 21.01 11.73
C LEU A 126 -17.12 21.06 10.63
N ILE A 127 -18.37 21.36 11.01
CA ILE A 127 -19.50 21.51 10.09
C ILE A 127 -19.62 22.99 9.73
N HIS A 128 -19.35 23.38 8.50
CA HIS A 128 -19.30 24.79 8.09
C HIS A 128 -20.64 25.52 8.27
N ALA A 129 -21.77 24.84 8.00
CA ALA A 129 -23.09 25.44 8.09
C ALA A 129 -23.48 25.86 9.52
N THR A 130 -22.95 25.20 10.55
CA THR A 130 -23.30 25.44 11.94
C THR A 130 -22.15 26.00 12.77
N GLY A 131 -20.90 25.89 12.29
CA GLY A 131 -19.70 26.16 13.07
C GLY A 131 -19.45 25.14 14.19
N GLY A 132 -20.28 24.10 14.28
CA GLY A 132 -20.16 23.04 15.28
C GLY A 132 -19.09 22.01 14.92
N THR A 133 -18.46 21.43 15.94
CA THR A 133 -17.49 20.36 15.79
C THR A 133 -18.04 19.07 16.37
N THR A 134 -17.90 17.96 15.63
CA THR A 134 -18.32 16.63 16.06
C THR A 134 -17.13 15.67 16.08
N PRO A 135 -17.11 14.65 16.96
CA PRO A 135 -16.14 13.57 16.87
C PRO A 135 -16.25 12.85 15.51
N GLU A 136 -15.11 12.43 14.99
CA GLU A 136 -15.00 11.64 13.76
C GLU A 136 -14.23 10.36 14.06
N GLU A 137 -14.81 9.23 13.68
CA GLU A 137 -14.17 7.92 13.77
C GLU A 137 -14.62 7.06 12.61
N ASN A 138 -13.64 6.52 11.83
CA ASN A 138 -13.95 5.68 10.71
C ASN A 138 -13.06 4.44 10.68
N ARG A 139 -13.61 3.36 10.14
CA ARG A 139 -12.89 2.17 9.68
C ARG A 139 -12.90 2.20 8.17
N GLU A 140 -11.73 2.18 7.59
CA GLU A 140 -11.56 2.30 6.16
C GLU A 140 -10.96 1.03 5.53
N PHE A 141 -11.36 0.77 4.30
CA PHE A 141 -10.81 -0.26 3.45
C PHE A 141 -10.39 0.32 2.11
N PHE A 142 -9.14 0.09 1.76
CA PHE A 142 -8.54 0.51 0.50
C PHE A 142 -8.13 -0.71 -0.32
N LEU A 143 -8.51 -0.74 -1.59
CA LEU A 143 -7.84 -1.51 -2.62
C LEU A 143 -6.92 -0.56 -3.38
N LEU A 144 -5.62 -0.85 -3.36
CA LEU A 144 -4.62 -0.09 -4.12
C LEU A 144 -4.15 -0.92 -5.32
N ARG A 145 -3.73 -0.23 -6.37
CA ARG A 145 -3.15 -0.83 -7.58
C ARG A 145 -1.93 0.00 -8.01
N LYS A 146 -0.91 -0.68 -8.53
CA LYS A 146 0.19 0.02 -9.21
C LYS A 146 -0.30 0.60 -10.53
N ASP A 147 -0.05 1.87 -10.73
CA ASP A 147 -0.30 2.61 -11.95
C ASP A 147 1.00 3.34 -12.34
N ASN A 148 1.59 2.96 -13.47
CA ASN A 148 2.89 3.46 -13.92
C ASN A 148 4.00 3.37 -12.84
N GLY A 149 4.00 2.29 -12.05
CA GLY A 149 4.99 2.06 -10.98
C GLY A 149 4.70 2.74 -9.65
N GLU A 150 3.64 3.54 -9.56
CA GLU A 150 3.18 4.19 -8.32
C GLU A 150 1.95 3.49 -7.74
N TRP A 151 1.89 3.35 -6.43
CA TRP A 151 0.69 2.86 -5.75
C TRP A 151 -0.39 3.94 -5.72
N LYS A 152 -1.58 3.61 -6.23
CA LYS A 152 -2.75 4.48 -6.29
C LYS A 152 -3.96 3.78 -5.71
N ILE A 153 -4.90 4.56 -5.15
CA ILE A 153 -6.17 4.05 -4.63
C ILE A 153 -7.07 3.68 -5.81
N ALA A 154 -7.39 2.39 -5.96
CA ALA A 154 -8.32 1.93 -6.97
C ALA A 154 -9.76 1.94 -6.44
N ARG A 155 -9.95 1.55 -5.16
CA ARG A 155 -11.25 1.53 -4.49
C ARG A 155 -11.07 1.96 -3.05
N TYR A 156 -11.98 2.76 -2.56
CA TYR A 156 -12.03 3.20 -1.18
C TYR A 156 -13.46 3.18 -0.65
N MET A 157 -13.62 2.64 0.53
CA MET A 157 -14.85 2.68 1.28
C MET A 157 -14.57 2.85 2.77
N PHE A 158 -15.52 3.43 3.49
CA PHE A 158 -15.45 3.54 4.94
C PHE A 158 -16.82 3.36 5.59
N ASN A 159 -16.79 3.04 6.87
CA ASN A 159 -17.97 3.07 7.73
C ASN A 159 -17.60 3.61 9.11
N GLN A 160 -18.58 4.19 9.78
CA GLN A 160 -18.45 4.63 11.16
C GLN A 160 -18.80 3.47 12.11
N PRO A 161 -17.98 3.17 13.13
CA PRO A 161 -18.36 2.26 14.19
C PRO A 161 -19.58 2.82 14.93
N LYS A 162 -20.38 1.92 15.48
CA LYS A 162 -21.52 2.33 16.34
C LYS A 162 -21.04 2.58 17.74
#